data_4bcf1fbbebc0db7274497f3cbff93a7f
#
_entry.id   4bcf1fbbebc0db7274497f3cbff93a7f
#
_cell.length_a   1.000
_cell.length_b   1.000
_cell.length_c   1.000
_cell.angle_alpha   90.00
_cell.angle_beta   90.00
_cell.angle_gamma   90.00
#
_symmetry.space_group_name_H-M   'P 1'
#
loop_
_entity.id
_entity.type
_entity.pdbx_description
1 polymer ?
#
loop_
_entity_poly.entity_id
_entity_poly.type
_entity_poly.pdbx_seq_one_letter_code
_entity_poly.pdbx_strand_id
1 'polypeptide(L)'
;VTVRNTITEALTFDDLLLVPAESKVFPRDVSLVTKLTPTITLNIPLASAAMDTVTEARTAIVMAQEGGIGIIHRNVTIQNQIAEVIKVKRYESFTISDPITVEPGQVIHDAFVLMKKHAISGFPVVKNGKLVGILTNRDLRFE
;
A
#
# COMPACT_ATOMS: atom_id res chain seq x y z
N VAL A 1 -35.55 36.94 2.42
CA VAL A 1 -34.95 35.81 1.65
C VAL A 1 -35.62 34.55 2.16
N THR A 2 -36.58 34.02 1.41
CA THR A 2 -37.28 32.77 1.77
C THR A 2 -36.41 31.60 1.36
N VAL A 3 -35.72 30.98 2.33
CA VAL A 3 -35.05 29.72 2.13
C VAL A 3 -36.12 28.65 1.97
N ARG A 4 -36.43 28.23 0.77
CA ARG A 4 -37.20 27.00 0.54
C ARG A 4 -36.25 25.83 0.88
N ASN A 5 -36.38 25.33 2.13
CA ASN A 5 -35.81 24.04 2.49
C ASN A 5 -36.58 22.95 1.73
N THR A 6 -36.14 22.61 0.55
CA THR A 6 -36.52 21.36 -0.13
C THR A 6 -35.77 20.25 0.59
N ILE A 7 -36.44 19.59 1.53
CA ILE A 7 -35.93 18.32 2.11
C ILE A 7 -36.06 17.30 0.99
N THR A 8 -34.90 16.79 0.54
CA THR A 8 -34.84 15.69 -0.42
C THR A 8 -34.90 14.40 0.38
N GLU A 9 -35.86 13.53 0.05
CA GLU A 9 -35.90 12.17 0.59
C GLU A 9 -34.71 11.39 0.03
N ALA A 10 -33.96 10.72 0.92
CA ALA A 10 -32.85 9.87 0.58
C ALA A 10 -32.91 8.61 1.45
N LEU A 11 -32.72 7.45 0.81
CA LEU A 11 -32.73 6.15 1.46
C LEU A 11 -31.33 5.78 1.92
N THR A 12 -31.22 5.14 3.08
CA THR A 12 -30.00 4.52 3.58
C THR A 12 -30.06 3.01 3.45
N PHE A 13 -28.96 2.32 3.67
CA PHE A 13 -28.96 0.84 3.66
C PHE A 13 -29.83 0.23 4.75
N ASP A 14 -30.09 0.97 5.83
CA ASP A 14 -31.02 0.53 6.89
C ASP A 14 -32.49 0.56 6.45
N ASP A 15 -32.79 1.32 5.40
CA ASP A 15 -34.15 1.45 4.85
C ASP A 15 -34.41 0.43 3.70
N LEU A 16 -33.40 -0.33 3.29
CA LEU A 16 -33.46 -1.17 2.09
C LEU A 16 -33.11 -2.63 2.40
N LEU A 17 -33.81 -3.54 1.75
CA LEU A 17 -33.49 -4.96 1.71
C LEU A 17 -33.30 -5.42 0.26
N LEU A 18 -32.35 -6.34 0.05
CA LEU A 18 -32.23 -7.01 -1.24
C LEU A 18 -33.36 -8.03 -1.38
N VAL A 19 -34.09 -7.96 -2.48
CA VAL A 19 -35.13 -8.94 -2.80
C VAL A 19 -34.47 -10.26 -3.20
N PRO A 20 -34.77 -11.39 -2.51
CA PRO A 20 -34.26 -12.68 -2.91
C PRO A 20 -34.69 -13.04 -4.33
N ALA A 21 -33.77 -13.59 -5.11
CA ALA A 21 -34.03 -14.07 -6.46
C ALA A 21 -33.38 -15.43 -6.68
N GLU A 22 -33.89 -16.18 -7.65
CA GLU A 22 -33.28 -17.44 -8.07
C GLU A 22 -31.87 -17.19 -8.60
N SER A 23 -30.89 -17.96 -8.11
CA SER A 23 -29.52 -17.91 -8.59
C SER A 23 -29.11 -19.23 -9.21
N LYS A 24 -28.47 -19.17 -10.39
CA LYS A 24 -27.87 -20.33 -11.08
C LYS A 24 -26.34 -20.34 -10.93
N VAL A 25 -25.79 -19.41 -10.14
CA VAL A 25 -24.35 -19.24 -9.93
C VAL A 25 -23.97 -19.81 -8.58
N PHE A 26 -22.99 -20.71 -8.54
CA PHE A 26 -22.44 -21.20 -7.27
C PHE A 26 -21.52 -20.15 -6.64
N PRO A 27 -21.40 -20.09 -5.30
CA PRO A 27 -20.52 -19.12 -4.62
C PRO A 27 -19.09 -19.11 -5.13
N ARG A 28 -18.53 -20.26 -5.50
CA ARG A 28 -17.17 -20.40 -6.05
C ARG A 28 -16.98 -19.77 -7.44
N ASP A 29 -18.08 -19.59 -8.18
CA ASP A 29 -18.07 -19.10 -9.57
C ASP A 29 -18.42 -17.61 -9.65
N VAL A 30 -18.60 -16.96 -8.49
CA VAL A 30 -18.93 -15.53 -8.41
C VAL A 30 -17.70 -14.70 -8.67
N SER A 31 -17.79 -13.72 -9.57
CA SER A 31 -16.78 -12.67 -9.74
C SER A 31 -17.09 -11.49 -8.81
N LEU A 32 -16.13 -11.14 -7.95
CA LEU A 32 -16.24 -9.99 -7.05
C LEU A 32 -15.59 -8.73 -7.61
N VAL A 33 -15.05 -8.79 -8.83
CA VAL A 33 -14.41 -7.65 -9.49
C VAL A 33 -15.38 -6.50 -9.62
N THR A 34 -14.98 -5.33 -9.13
CA THR A 34 -15.80 -4.12 -9.15
C THR A 34 -14.98 -2.88 -9.50
N LYS A 35 -15.66 -1.84 -9.98
CA LYS A 35 -15.04 -0.55 -10.25
C LYS A 35 -15.27 0.39 -9.09
N LEU A 36 -14.19 0.87 -8.46
CA LEU A 36 -14.25 1.95 -7.48
C LEU A 36 -14.38 3.30 -8.17
N THR A 37 -13.67 3.49 -9.28
CA THR A 37 -13.74 4.66 -10.16
C THR A 37 -13.67 4.18 -11.62
N PRO A 38 -13.86 5.05 -12.62
CA PRO A 38 -13.68 4.68 -14.03
C PRO A 38 -12.33 4.03 -14.34
N THR A 39 -11.28 4.38 -13.58
CA THR A 39 -9.89 3.94 -13.81
C THR A 39 -9.37 2.96 -12.75
N ILE A 40 -10.07 2.79 -11.62
CA ILE A 40 -9.64 1.89 -10.54
C ILE A 40 -10.59 0.72 -10.45
N THR A 41 -10.06 -0.47 -10.67
CA THR A 41 -10.78 -1.74 -10.51
C THR A 41 -10.23 -2.48 -9.29
N LEU A 42 -11.12 -3.03 -8.48
CA LEU A 42 -10.80 -3.87 -7.33
C LEU A 42 -11.17 -5.32 -7.61
N ASN A 43 -10.40 -6.26 -7.08
CA ASN A 43 -10.69 -7.69 -7.18
C ASN A 43 -11.78 -8.12 -6.20
N ILE A 44 -11.89 -7.43 -5.06
CA ILE A 44 -12.98 -7.57 -4.10
C ILE A 44 -13.57 -6.19 -3.78
N PRO A 45 -14.89 -6.07 -3.55
CA PRO A 45 -15.56 -4.78 -3.32
C PRO A 45 -15.40 -4.30 -1.87
N LEU A 46 -14.16 -4.24 -1.38
CA LEU A 46 -13.84 -3.79 -0.03
C LEU A 46 -12.92 -2.58 -0.04
N ALA A 47 -13.30 -1.55 0.71
CA ALA A 47 -12.49 -0.37 0.98
C ALA A 47 -12.45 -0.13 2.48
N SER A 48 -11.28 0.12 3.07
CA SER A 48 -11.19 0.46 4.48
C SER A 48 -11.43 1.95 4.72
N ALA A 49 -12.03 2.27 5.86
CA ALA A 49 -12.36 3.65 6.21
C ALA A 49 -11.11 4.50 6.44
N ALA A 50 -11.15 5.76 6.01
CA ALA A 50 -10.08 6.74 6.19
C ALA A 50 -10.09 7.32 7.61
N MET A 51 -9.88 6.47 8.60
CA MET A 51 -9.86 6.80 10.03
C MET A 51 -8.50 6.46 10.64
N ASP A 52 -8.01 7.27 11.56
CA ASP A 52 -6.72 7.12 12.24
C ASP A 52 -6.61 5.82 13.06
N THR A 53 -7.75 5.33 13.57
CA THR A 53 -7.82 4.05 14.30
C THR A 53 -8.07 2.83 13.41
N VAL A 54 -8.23 3.00 12.09
CA VAL A 54 -8.62 1.94 11.14
C VAL A 54 -7.58 1.73 10.07
N THR A 55 -7.20 2.77 9.33
CA THR A 55 -6.38 2.61 8.13
C THR A 55 -5.09 3.43 8.17
N GLU A 56 -4.03 2.75 8.55
CA GLU A 56 -2.63 3.14 8.34
C GLU A 56 -1.99 2.15 7.34
N ALA A 57 -0.67 2.25 7.12
CA ALA A 57 0.03 1.41 6.14
C ALA A 57 -0.24 -0.09 6.31
N ARG A 58 -0.28 -0.60 7.56
CA ARG A 58 -0.49 -2.03 7.83
C ARG A 58 -1.84 -2.51 7.31
N THR A 59 -2.91 -1.81 7.64
CA THR A 59 -4.26 -2.16 7.15
C THR A 59 -4.35 -2.01 5.64
N ALA A 60 -3.78 -0.92 5.08
CA ALA A 60 -3.79 -0.68 3.64
C ALA A 60 -3.04 -1.77 2.85
N ILE A 61 -1.92 -2.29 3.40
CA ILE A 61 -1.18 -3.42 2.81
C ILE A 61 -2.05 -4.67 2.77
N VAL A 62 -2.67 -5.04 3.88
CA VAL A 62 -3.54 -6.24 3.94
C VAL A 62 -4.73 -6.10 2.98
N MET A 63 -5.37 -4.92 2.95
CA MET A 63 -6.47 -4.65 2.02
C MET A 63 -6.04 -4.83 0.56
N ALA A 64 -4.85 -4.33 0.20
CA ALA A 64 -4.31 -4.47 -1.15
C ALA A 64 -3.99 -5.95 -1.50
N GLN A 65 -3.39 -6.69 -0.56
CA GLN A 65 -3.09 -8.12 -0.75
C GLN A 65 -4.35 -8.96 -1.00
N GLU A 66 -5.46 -8.63 -0.34
CA GLU A 66 -6.74 -9.31 -0.51
C GLU A 66 -7.52 -8.81 -1.75
N GLY A 67 -7.00 -7.81 -2.46
CA GLY A 67 -7.60 -7.29 -3.69
C GLY A 67 -8.60 -6.14 -3.49
N GLY A 68 -8.69 -5.61 -2.29
CA GLY A 68 -9.43 -4.39 -1.95
C GLY A 68 -8.56 -3.14 -2.01
N ILE A 69 -8.96 -2.08 -1.30
CA ILE A 69 -8.21 -0.82 -1.21
C ILE A 69 -8.21 -0.25 0.21
N GLY A 70 -7.04 0.20 0.68
CA GLY A 70 -6.90 0.96 1.91
C GLY A 70 -6.89 2.46 1.65
N ILE A 71 -7.72 3.21 2.36
CA ILE A 71 -7.75 4.67 2.29
C ILE A 71 -7.03 5.24 3.50
N ILE A 72 -5.80 5.75 3.30
CA ILE A 72 -5.00 6.35 4.38
C ILE A 72 -5.68 7.64 4.87
N HIS A 73 -5.84 7.77 6.18
CA HIS A 73 -6.50 8.93 6.80
C HIS A 73 -5.64 10.20 6.70
N ARG A 74 -6.30 11.35 6.87
CA ARG A 74 -5.66 12.69 6.83
C ARG A 74 -5.32 13.27 8.20
N ASN A 75 -5.66 12.58 9.30
CA ASN A 75 -5.45 13.07 10.66
C ASN A 75 -3.99 12.92 11.12
N VAL A 76 -3.06 13.33 10.27
CA VAL A 76 -1.60 13.32 10.50
C VAL A 76 -0.98 14.46 9.69
N THR A 77 0.30 14.75 9.92
CA THR A 77 1.05 15.69 9.08
C THR A 77 1.19 15.15 7.65
N ILE A 78 1.34 16.03 6.67
CA ILE A 78 1.54 15.65 5.27
C ILE A 78 2.73 14.70 5.13
N GLN A 79 3.83 14.98 5.84
CA GLN A 79 5.04 14.16 5.82
C GLN A 79 4.77 12.72 6.32
N ASN A 80 4.00 12.58 7.39
CA ASN A 80 3.63 11.27 7.93
C ASN A 80 2.68 10.53 6.99
N GLN A 81 1.70 11.22 6.37
CA GLN A 81 0.82 10.59 5.40
C GLN A 81 1.61 10.07 4.18
N ILE A 82 2.56 10.88 3.67
CA ILE A 82 3.47 10.46 2.60
C ILE A 82 4.27 9.21 3.03
N ALA A 83 4.81 9.19 4.26
CA ALA A 83 5.56 8.06 4.77
C ALA A 83 4.70 6.77 4.83
N GLU A 84 3.45 6.86 5.27
CA GLU A 84 2.51 5.72 5.26
C GLU A 84 2.22 5.22 3.83
N VAL A 85 1.97 6.12 2.88
CA VAL A 85 1.75 5.74 1.47
C VAL A 85 3.01 5.08 0.88
N ILE A 86 4.20 5.60 1.17
CA ILE A 86 5.47 5.01 0.72
C ILE A 86 5.64 3.60 1.27
N LYS A 87 5.30 3.34 2.55
CA LYS A 87 5.37 1.99 3.14
C LYS A 87 4.49 1.01 2.35
N VAL A 88 3.24 1.40 2.03
CA VAL A 88 2.32 0.56 1.25
C VAL A 88 2.90 0.29 -0.14
N LYS A 89 3.34 1.33 -0.85
CA LYS A 89 3.87 1.18 -2.21
C LYS A 89 5.15 0.35 -2.28
N ARG A 90 6.01 0.44 -1.28
CA ARG A 90 7.24 -0.37 -1.21
C ARG A 90 6.96 -1.82 -0.85
N TYR A 91 5.89 -2.12 -0.14
CA TYR A 91 5.57 -3.48 0.26
C TYR A 91 5.25 -4.40 -0.93
N GLU A 92 4.54 -3.90 -1.94
CA GLU A 92 4.18 -4.65 -3.15
C GLU A 92 5.27 -4.64 -4.24
N SER A 93 6.24 -3.74 -4.10
CA SER A 93 7.32 -3.61 -5.06
C SER A 93 8.40 -4.67 -4.80
N PHE A 94 8.33 -5.81 -5.49
CA PHE A 94 9.47 -6.74 -5.60
C PHE A 94 10.70 -6.08 -6.25
N THR A 95 10.51 -4.91 -6.85
CA THR A 95 11.57 -4.12 -7.50
C THR A 95 11.73 -2.79 -6.80
N ILE A 96 12.87 -2.56 -6.19
CA ILE A 96 13.24 -1.26 -5.64
C ILE A 96 13.70 -0.39 -6.81
N SER A 97 12.89 0.57 -7.22
CA SER A 97 13.16 1.42 -8.39
C SER A 97 14.34 2.39 -8.19
N ASP A 98 14.66 2.71 -6.93
CA ASP A 98 15.80 3.58 -6.57
C ASP A 98 16.49 2.97 -5.33
N PRO A 99 17.29 1.91 -5.51
CA PRO A 99 17.99 1.27 -4.41
C PRO A 99 19.12 2.16 -3.90
N ILE A 100 19.33 2.15 -2.59
CA ILE A 100 20.56 2.69 -2.01
C ILE A 100 21.70 1.76 -2.46
N THR A 101 22.68 2.31 -3.15
CA THR A 101 23.83 1.57 -3.71
C THR A 101 25.11 1.95 -2.98
N VAL A 102 26.09 1.06 -3.05
CA VAL A 102 27.46 1.30 -2.59
C VAL A 102 28.44 1.12 -3.76
N GLU A 103 29.59 1.78 -3.70
CA GLU A 103 30.63 1.63 -4.70
C GLU A 103 31.69 0.60 -4.25
N PRO A 104 32.35 -0.10 -5.21
CA PRO A 104 33.52 -0.93 -4.88
C PRO A 104 34.63 -0.09 -4.26
N GLY A 105 35.13 -0.52 -3.08
CA GLY A 105 36.17 0.21 -2.34
C GLY A 105 35.62 1.15 -1.26
N GLN A 106 34.32 1.26 -1.10
CA GLN A 106 33.71 1.95 0.06
C GLN A 106 34.06 1.18 1.34
N VAL A 107 34.32 1.91 2.41
CA VAL A 107 34.68 1.31 3.70
C VAL A 107 33.49 0.51 4.25
N ILE A 108 33.74 -0.74 4.68
CA ILE A 108 32.70 -1.65 5.19
C ILE A 108 31.93 -1.04 6.36
N HIS A 109 32.61 -0.30 7.23
CA HIS A 109 31.97 0.40 8.35
C HIS A 109 30.88 1.38 7.89
N ASP A 110 31.10 2.12 6.82
CA ASP A 110 30.13 3.08 6.28
C ASP A 110 28.91 2.36 5.69
N ALA A 111 29.13 1.24 5.04
CA ALA A 111 28.04 0.37 4.56
C ALA A 111 27.19 -0.16 5.73
N PHE A 112 27.84 -0.57 6.82
CA PHE A 112 27.14 -1.02 8.02
C PHE A 112 26.31 0.08 8.70
N VAL A 113 26.83 1.31 8.78
CA VAL A 113 26.09 2.47 9.28
C VAL A 113 24.86 2.75 8.40
N LEU A 114 25.02 2.70 7.08
CA LEU A 114 23.93 2.87 6.13
C LEU A 114 22.86 1.77 6.27
N MET A 115 23.24 0.51 6.45
CA MET A 115 22.30 -0.59 6.72
C MET A 115 21.44 -0.32 7.93
N LYS A 116 22.06 0.10 9.05
CA LYS A 116 21.34 0.45 10.29
C LYS A 116 20.42 1.65 10.10
N LYS A 117 20.92 2.71 9.47
CA LYS A 117 20.17 3.95 9.24
C LYS A 117 18.91 3.74 8.40
N HIS A 118 18.98 2.89 7.39
CA HIS A 118 17.90 2.65 6.42
C HIS A 118 17.13 1.36 6.67
N ALA A 119 17.47 0.60 7.73
CA ALA A 119 16.87 -0.70 8.07
C ALA A 119 16.85 -1.68 6.89
N ILE A 120 17.94 -1.76 6.13
CA ILE A 120 18.11 -2.67 4.98
C ILE A 120 19.19 -3.71 5.26
N SER A 121 19.06 -4.88 4.66
CA SER A 121 19.93 -6.04 4.88
C SER A 121 20.98 -6.24 3.79
N GLY A 122 20.99 -5.42 2.77
CA GLY A 122 21.96 -5.50 1.68
C GLY A 122 21.87 -4.34 0.71
N PHE A 123 22.94 -4.17 -0.06
CA PHE A 123 23.07 -3.14 -1.10
C PHE A 123 23.49 -3.75 -2.44
N PRO A 124 22.96 -3.25 -3.56
CA PRO A 124 23.62 -3.40 -4.85
C PRO A 124 24.96 -2.65 -4.84
N VAL A 125 26.00 -3.29 -5.31
CA VAL A 125 27.30 -2.66 -5.55
C VAL A 125 27.35 -2.18 -6.99
N VAL A 126 27.49 -0.88 -7.20
CA VAL A 126 27.43 -0.23 -8.52
C VAL A 126 28.75 0.44 -8.84
N LYS A 127 29.27 0.23 -10.05
CA LYS A 127 30.46 0.92 -10.57
C LYS A 127 30.11 1.56 -11.91
N ASN A 128 30.31 2.87 -12.03
CA ASN A 128 30.00 3.63 -13.25
C ASN A 128 28.56 3.37 -13.78
N GLY A 129 27.57 3.36 -12.87
CA GLY A 129 26.15 3.10 -13.20
C GLY A 129 25.81 1.65 -13.56
N LYS A 130 26.74 0.71 -13.47
CA LYS A 130 26.50 -0.72 -13.74
C LYS A 130 26.57 -1.53 -12.45
N LEU A 131 25.62 -2.43 -12.27
CA LEU A 131 25.61 -3.40 -11.17
C LEU A 131 26.80 -4.36 -11.33
N VAL A 132 27.67 -4.42 -10.33
CA VAL A 132 28.87 -5.28 -10.31
C VAL A 132 28.84 -6.33 -9.20
N GLY A 133 27.91 -6.22 -8.25
CA GLY A 133 27.75 -7.16 -7.15
C GLY A 133 26.63 -6.78 -6.20
N ILE A 134 26.51 -7.55 -5.12
CA ILE A 134 25.63 -7.28 -3.99
C ILE A 134 26.43 -7.46 -2.69
N LEU A 135 26.21 -6.57 -1.72
CA LEU A 135 26.78 -6.66 -0.38
C LEU A 135 25.63 -6.88 0.60
N THR A 136 25.70 -7.94 1.41
CA THR A 136 24.65 -8.31 2.37
C THR A 136 25.18 -8.35 3.79
N ASN A 137 24.27 -8.32 4.77
CA ASN A 137 24.60 -8.49 6.19
C ASN A 137 25.35 -9.79 6.46
N ARG A 138 25.20 -10.82 5.61
CA ARG A 138 25.88 -12.11 5.76
C ARG A 138 27.37 -11.97 5.44
N ASP A 139 27.70 -11.17 4.45
CA ASP A 139 29.09 -10.93 4.02
C ASP A 139 29.87 -10.12 5.08
N LEU A 140 29.17 -9.28 5.84
CA LEU A 140 29.74 -8.45 6.91
C LEU A 140 29.96 -9.17 8.26
N ARG A 141 29.53 -10.44 8.39
CA ARG A 141 29.67 -11.21 9.64
C ARG A 141 31.03 -11.88 9.81
N PHE A 142 31.87 -11.87 8.78
CA PHE A 142 33.15 -12.60 8.75
C PHE A 142 34.36 -11.65 8.76
N GLU A 143 34.13 -10.37 8.98
CA GLU A 143 35.15 -9.35 9.27
C GLU A 143 34.82 -8.62 10.58
#